data_0bea6ec2505da10a674e158be5378b70
#
_entry.id   0bea6ec2505da10a674e158be5378b70
#
_cell.length_a   1.000
_cell.length_b   1.000
_cell.length_c   1.000
_cell.angle_alpha   90.00
_cell.angle_beta   90.00
_cell.angle_gamma   90.00
#
_symmetry.space_group_name_H-M   'P 1'
#
loop_
_entity.id
_entity.type
_entity.pdbx_description
1 polymer ?
#
loop_
_entity_poly.entity_id
_entity_poly.type
_entity_poly.pdbx_seq_one_letter_code
_entity_poly.pdbx_strand_id
1 'polypeptide(L)'
;PGLGEYYHSGRESGKQRSPSEYAKDLVEFMNDLHEEYDNRVFYIFLDPSAKGLAEEVRRATRAENLDYQVFLRDAENDVALGISRVQKVLSFDIMTTSPKQEYAVSEFGTYEYDKKSIEKGKEVPVKEDDHCMDAIRYCVMGAWKRLKCWLPKDETEEIDVCDISRKEVEDDEYL
;
A
#
# COMPACT_ATOMS: atom_id res chain seq x y z
N PRO A 1 -5.62 -11.77 -5.71
CA PRO A 1 -6.75 -11.00 -5.17
C PRO A 1 -6.42 -10.36 -3.84
N GLY A 2 -7.11 -9.25 -3.52
CA GLY A 2 -7.15 -8.72 -2.16
C GLY A 2 -7.92 -9.69 -1.27
N LEU A 3 -7.35 -10.11 -0.16
CA LEU A 3 -7.95 -11.13 0.70
C LEU A 3 -8.94 -10.55 1.71
N GLY A 4 -8.72 -9.31 2.13
CA GLY A 4 -9.56 -8.62 3.09
C GLY A 4 -9.11 -7.18 3.29
N GLU A 5 -9.85 -6.46 4.14
CA GLU A 5 -9.48 -5.13 4.61
C GLU A 5 -9.77 -5.01 6.10
N TYR A 6 -8.96 -4.23 6.77
CA TYR A 6 -9.24 -3.72 8.10
C TYR A 6 -9.46 -2.20 8.00
N TYR A 7 -10.63 -1.74 8.36
CA TYR A 7 -11.00 -0.33 8.35
C TYR A 7 -11.59 0.09 9.69
N HIS A 8 -11.17 1.23 10.20
CA HIS A 8 -11.74 1.82 11.40
C HIS A 8 -12.02 3.31 11.18
N SER A 9 -13.28 3.68 11.16
CA SER A 9 -13.70 5.08 11.14
C SER A 9 -13.97 5.57 12.56
N GLY A 10 -13.12 6.48 13.03
CA GLY A 10 -13.34 7.17 14.31
C GLY A 10 -14.60 8.05 14.28
N ARG A 11 -15.00 8.52 13.10
CA ARG A 11 -16.21 9.32 12.90
C ARG A 11 -17.47 8.45 13.06
N GLU A 12 -17.50 7.26 12.47
CA GLU A 12 -18.65 6.35 12.55
C GLU A 12 -18.77 5.68 13.91
N SER A 13 -17.63 5.23 14.46
CA SER A 13 -17.60 4.57 15.77
C SER A 13 -17.71 5.52 16.94
N GLY A 14 -17.56 6.82 16.72
CA GLY A 14 -17.50 7.85 17.77
C GLY A 14 -16.28 7.71 18.70
N LYS A 15 -15.33 6.83 18.39
CA LYS A 15 -14.16 6.55 19.22
C LYS A 15 -12.88 6.54 18.37
N GLN A 16 -11.91 7.36 18.78
CA GLN A 16 -10.56 7.32 18.22
C GLN A 16 -9.75 6.21 18.88
N ARG A 17 -9.03 5.40 18.10
CA ARG A 17 -8.12 4.38 18.61
C ARG A 17 -6.72 4.93 18.78
N SER A 18 -6.01 4.44 19.78
CA SER A 18 -4.60 4.70 19.98
C SER A 18 -3.73 3.88 18.99
N PRO A 19 -2.48 4.27 18.72
CA PRO A 19 -1.56 3.47 17.91
C PRO A 19 -1.40 2.02 18.39
N SER A 20 -1.43 1.80 19.70
CA SER A 20 -1.33 0.45 20.27
C SER A 20 -2.59 -0.40 20.05
N GLU A 21 -3.78 0.21 20.04
CA GLU A 21 -5.03 -0.47 19.69
C GLU A 21 -5.03 -0.86 18.20
N TYR A 22 -4.62 0.07 17.30
CA TYR A 22 -4.48 -0.24 15.89
C TYR A 22 -3.47 -1.35 15.62
N ALA A 23 -2.33 -1.34 16.31
CA ALA A 23 -1.32 -2.38 16.15
C ALA A 23 -1.82 -3.76 16.58
N LYS A 24 -2.62 -3.82 17.64
CA LYS A 24 -3.25 -5.05 18.13
C LYS A 24 -4.28 -5.58 17.13
N ASP A 25 -5.18 -4.71 16.66
CA ASP A 25 -6.17 -5.09 15.65
C ASP A 25 -5.51 -5.56 14.35
N LEU A 26 -4.38 -4.95 13.95
CA LEU A 26 -3.64 -5.37 12.76
C LEU A 26 -3.09 -6.80 12.92
N VAL A 27 -2.55 -7.14 14.08
CA VAL A 27 -2.05 -8.49 14.35
C VAL A 27 -3.20 -9.50 14.37
N GLU A 28 -4.33 -9.16 14.96
CA GLU A 28 -5.54 -9.97 14.93
C GLU A 28 -6.01 -10.21 13.49
N PHE A 29 -6.09 -9.16 12.68
CA PHE A 29 -6.41 -9.26 11.25
C PHE A 29 -5.42 -10.12 10.46
N MET A 30 -4.12 -10.07 10.78
CA MET A 30 -3.12 -10.94 10.16
C MET A 30 -3.33 -12.42 10.52
N ASN A 31 -3.71 -12.69 11.75
CA ASN A 31 -4.04 -14.04 12.21
C ASN A 31 -5.31 -14.58 11.54
N ASP A 32 -6.36 -13.76 11.43
CA ASP A 32 -7.59 -14.11 10.71
C ASP A 32 -7.30 -14.46 9.23
N LEU A 33 -6.46 -13.68 8.56
CA LEU A 33 -6.04 -13.98 7.18
C LEU A 33 -5.24 -15.27 7.09
N HIS A 34 -4.42 -15.57 8.09
CA HIS A 34 -3.69 -16.82 8.14
C HIS A 34 -4.60 -18.02 8.36
N GLU A 35 -5.53 -17.94 9.29
CA GLU A 35 -6.49 -18.99 9.58
C GLU A 35 -7.42 -19.29 8.39
N GLU A 36 -7.89 -18.22 7.72
CA GLU A 36 -8.86 -18.36 6.62
C GLU A 36 -8.21 -18.80 5.30
N TYR A 37 -7.02 -18.30 4.98
CA TYR A 37 -6.41 -18.47 3.65
C TYR A 37 -5.08 -19.22 3.65
N ASP A 38 -4.58 -19.65 4.83
CA ASP A 38 -3.22 -20.20 5.00
C ASP A 38 -2.13 -19.25 4.44
N ASN A 39 -2.36 -17.94 4.56
CA ASN A 39 -1.44 -16.91 4.08
C ASN A 39 -0.73 -16.21 5.23
N ARG A 40 0.53 -15.83 4.99
CA ARG A 40 1.35 -15.08 5.93
C ARG A 40 1.63 -13.67 5.40
N VAL A 41 1.49 -12.67 6.27
CA VAL A 41 1.81 -11.28 5.94
C VAL A 41 3.27 -11.02 6.23
N PHE A 42 4.11 -11.00 5.20
CA PHE A 42 5.55 -10.77 5.34
C PHE A 42 5.94 -9.29 5.32
N TYR A 43 5.17 -8.45 4.66
CA TYR A 43 5.49 -7.03 4.51
C TYR A 43 4.30 -6.16 4.90
N ILE A 44 4.59 -5.12 5.68
CA ILE A 44 3.65 -4.06 6.04
C ILE A 44 4.26 -2.74 5.56
N PHE A 45 3.55 -2.03 4.69
CA PHE A 45 3.94 -0.71 4.20
C PHE A 45 3.14 0.35 4.95
N LEU A 46 3.84 1.23 5.66
CA LEU A 46 3.24 2.28 6.49
C LEU A 46 3.66 3.65 5.98
N ASP A 47 2.75 4.63 6.11
CA ASP A 47 3.09 6.02 5.87
C ASP A 47 4.30 6.42 6.73
N PRO A 48 5.35 7.04 6.15
CA PRO A 48 6.55 7.45 6.89
C PRO A 48 6.27 8.42 8.05
N SER A 49 5.15 9.13 8.02
CA SER A 49 4.71 10.02 9.10
C SER A 49 4.16 9.26 10.31
N ALA A 50 3.71 8.01 10.14
CA ALA A 50 3.07 7.19 11.17
C ALA A 50 4.08 6.48 12.11
N LYS A 51 5.15 7.16 12.53
CA LYS A 51 6.25 6.58 13.32
C LYS A 51 5.78 5.92 14.63
N GLY A 52 4.81 6.55 15.33
CA GLY A 52 4.25 6.00 16.55
C GLY A 52 3.52 4.68 16.32
N LEU A 53 2.75 4.57 15.24
CA LEU A 53 2.11 3.33 14.84
C LEU A 53 3.14 2.26 14.46
N ALA A 54 4.17 2.63 13.72
CA ALA A 54 5.24 1.69 13.31
C ALA A 54 5.92 1.02 14.52
N GLU A 55 6.20 1.79 15.59
CA GLU A 55 6.77 1.23 16.82
C GLU A 55 5.81 0.27 17.54
N GLU A 56 4.52 0.62 17.63
CA GLU A 56 3.52 -0.24 18.25
C GLU A 56 3.30 -1.53 17.42
N VAL A 57 3.29 -1.45 16.08
CA VAL A 57 3.19 -2.63 15.21
C VAL A 57 4.41 -3.54 15.39
N ARG A 58 5.63 -2.99 15.46
CA ARG A 58 6.84 -3.80 15.76
C ARG A 58 6.74 -4.49 17.10
N ARG A 59 6.19 -3.82 18.11
CA ARG A 59 5.99 -4.39 19.44
C ARG A 59 4.96 -5.50 19.43
N ALA A 60 3.80 -5.26 18.81
CA ALA A 60 2.71 -6.21 18.75
C ALA A 60 3.11 -7.48 17.97
N THR A 61 3.74 -7.36 16.79
CA THR A 61 4.18 -8.51 15.99
C THR A 61 5.27 -9.35 16.68
N ARG A 62 6.12 -8.72 17.50
CA ARG A 62 7.10 -9.47 18.33
C ARG A 62 6.43 -10.18 19.51
N ALA A 63 5.42 -9.54 20.13
CA ALA A 63 4.71 -10.12 21.27
C ALA A 63 3.85 -11.33 20.88
N GLU A 64 3.32 -11.36 19.66
CA GLU A 64 2.52 -12.44 19.11
C GLU A 64 3.32 -13.74 18.89
N ASN A 65 4.65 -13.65 18.84
CA ASN A 65 5.52 -14.80 18.63
C ASN A 65 5.18 -15.60 17.37
N LEU A 66 4.98 -14.87 16.27
CA LEU A 66 4.71 -15.47 14.95
C LEU A 66 5.83 -16.43 14.54
N ASP A 67 5.51 -17.51 13.87
CA ASP A 67 6.46 -18.49 13.33
C ASP A 67 7.21 -18.00 12.07
N TYR A 68 6.98 -16.74 11.67
CA TYR A 68 7.59 -16.07 10.53
C TYR A 68 7.93 -14.60 10.85
N GLN A 69 8.82 -14.03 10.05
CA GLN A 69 9.26 -12.66 10.24
C GLN A 69 8.41 -11.68 9.42
N VAL A 70 7.95 -10.62 10.10
CA VAL A 70 7.23 -9.49 9.48
C VAL A 70 8.20 -8.31 9.29
N PHE A 71 8.24 -7.78 8.08
CA PHE A 71 9.06 -6.64 7.70
C PHE A 71 8.22 -5.39 7.54
N LEU A 72 8.43 -4.39 8.39
CA LEU A 72 7.86 -3.06 8.22
C LEU A 72 8.75 -2.25 7.29
N ARG A 73 8.13 -1.58 6.32
CA ARG A 73 8.77 -0.70 5.35
C ARG A 73 8.05 0.64 5.31
N ASP A 74 8.80 1.71 5.13
CA ASP A 74 8.22 3.00 4.81
C ASP A 74 7.57 2.92 3.42
N ALA A 75 6.34 3.43 3.31
CA ALA A 75 5.64 3.49 2.05
C ALA A 75 6.27 4.56 1.15
N GLU A 76 6.38 4.27 -0.12
CA GLU A 76 6.74 5.23 -1.14
C GLU A 76 5.50 6.06 -1.50
N ASN A 77 5.59 7.38 -1.34
CA ASN A 77 4.43 8.28 -1.40
C ASN A 77 4.36 9.15 -2.65
N ASP A 78 4.91 8.69 -3.78
CA ASP A 78 4.64 9.33 -5.07
C ASP A 78 3.21 8.99 -5.52
N VAL A 79 2.35 10.01 -5.49
CA VAL A 79 0.91 9.83 -5.74
C VAL A 79 0.64 9.52 -7.21
N ALA A 80 1.22 10.28 -8.13
CA ALA A 80 0.95 10.13 -9.57
C ALA A 80 1.49 8.79 -10.10
N LEU A 81 2.73 8.45 -9.77
CA LEU A 81 3.33 7.17 -10.12
C LEU A 81 2.55 6.01 -9.48
N GLY A 82 2.17 6.15 -8.22
CA GLY A 82 1.42 5.12 -7.51
C GLY A 82 0.05 4.86 -8.12
N ILE A 83 -0.70 5.90 -8.52
CA ILE A 83 -1.98 5.76 -9.21
C ILE A 83 -1.77 5.03 -10.54
N SER A 84 -0.78 5.44 -11.34
CA SER A 84 -0.46 4.79 -12.62
C SER A 84 -0.17 3.30 -12.43
N ARG A 85 0.64 2.93 -11.44
CA ARG A 85 0.96 1.54 -11.12
C ARG A 85 -0.26 0.73 -10.67
N VAL A 86 -1.14 1.31 -9.83
CA VAL A 86 -2.40 0.67 -9.42
C VAL A 86 -3.29 0.41 -10.64
N GLN A 87 -3.46 1.40 -11.53
CA GLN A 87 -4.22 1.25 -12.75
C GLN A 87 -3.66 0.12 -13.63
N LYS A 88 -2.34 0.02 -13.79
CA LYS A 88 -1.70 -1.07 -14.54
C LYS A 88 -2.01 -2.45 -13.94
N VAL A 89 -1.78 -2.66 -12.65
CA VAL A 89 -2.03 -3.97 -12.04
C VAL A 89 -3.50 -4.38 -12.04
N LEU A 90 -4.42 -3.41 -12.04
CA LEU A 90 -5.85 -3.66 -12.18
C LEU A 90 -6.22 -3.98 -13.64
N SER A 91 -5.72 -3.23 -14.62
CA SER A 91 -6.04 -3.41 -16.03
C SER A 91 -5.56 -4.73 -16.61
N PHE A 92 -4.50 -5.32 -16.04
CA PHE A 92 -3.97 -6.63 -16.40
C PHE A 92 -4.38 -7.76 -15.46
N ASP A 93 -5.39 -7.55 -14.61
CA ASP A 93 -5.90 -8.54 -13.64
C ASP A 93 -4.84 -9.13 -12.70
N ILE A 94 -3.70 -8.44 -12.52
CA ILE A 94 -2.64 -8.86 -11.59
C ILE A 94 -3.11 -8.67 -10.15
N MET A 95 -3.89 -7.62 -9.91
CA MET A 95 -4.58 -7.37 -8.65
C MET A 95 -6.09 -7.28 -8.89
N THR A 96 -6.85 -7.90 -8.01
CA THR A 96 -8.31 -7.83 -8.00
C THR A 96 -8.80 -7.56 -6.59
N THR A 97 -9.91 -6.88 -6.45
CA THR A 97 -10.61 -6.72 -5.16
C THR A 97 -11.47 -7.94 -4.85
N SER A 98 -11.84 -8.10 -3.59
CA SER A 98 -12.80 -9.11 -3.14
C SER A 98 -14.03 -8.44 -2.50
N PRO A 99 -15.16 -9.14 -2.38
CA PRO A 99 -16.33 -8.63 -1.67
C PRO A 99 -16.08 -8.26 -0.21
N LYS A 100 -14.99 -8.77 0.39
CA LYS A 100 -14.58 -8.44 1.76
C LYS A 100 -13.86 -7.10 1.89
N GLN A 101 -13.65 -6.39 0.78
CA GLN A 101 -13.02 -5.06 0.73
C GLN A 101 -14.07 -3.99 0.40
N GLU A 102 -15.10 -3.88 1.24
CA GLU A 102 -16.26 -3.02 1.00
C GLU A 102 -15.89 -1.54 0.93
N TYR A 103 -15.03 -1.07 1.85
CA TYR A 103 -14.58 0.33 1.84
C TYR A 103 -13.69 0.62 0.64
N ALA A 104 -12.77 -0.26 0.29
CA ALA A 104 -11.93 -0.09 -0.90
C ALA A 104 -12.78 -0.03 -2.18
N VAL A 105 -13.75 -0.92 -2.34
CA VAL A 105 -14.66 -0.92 -3.49
C VAL A 105 -15.49 0.36 -3.55
N SER A 106 -15.98 0.85 -2.40
CA SER A 106 -16.70 2.12 -2.31
C SER A 106 -15.82 3.30 -2.69
N GLU A 107 -14.60 3.39 -2.16
CA GLU A 107 -13.65 4.46 -2.46
C GLU A 107 -13.23 4.45 -3.94
N PHE A 108 -13.03 3.29 -4.58
CA PHE A 108 -12.79 3.20 -6.02
C PHE A 108 -13.89 3.87 -6.86
N GLY A 109 -15.15 3.80 -6.41
CA GLY A 109 -16.27 4.40 -7.09
C GLY A 109 -16.34 5.94 -6.99
N THR A 110 -15.66 6.52 -6.01
CA THR A 110 -15.70 7.96 -5.71
C THR A 110 -14.34 8.65 -5.88
N TYR A 111 -13.26 7.89 -6.10
CA TYR A 111 -11.91 8.43 -6.21
C TYR A 111 -11.74 9.21 -7.53
N GLU A 112 -11.64 10.51 -7.44
CA GLU A 112 -11.52 11.41 -8.58
C GLU A 112 -10.41 12.45 -8.40
N TYR A 113 -9.97 13.03 -9.52
CA TYR A 113 -9.03 14.14 -9.48
C TYR A 113 -9.72 15.46 -9.12
N ASP A 114 -9.04 16.31 -8.36
CA ASP A 114 -9.51 17.66 -8.03
C ASP A 114 -9.59 18.53 -9.30
N LYS A 115 -10.79 19.02 -9.60
CA LYS A 115 -11.11 19.81 -10.80
C LYS A 115 -10.23 21.05 -10.93
N LYS A 116 -9.96 21.73 -9.80
CA LYS A 116 -9.11 22.95 -9.79
C LYS A 116 -7.65 22.62 -10.08
N SER A 117 -7.21 21.40 -9.71
CA SER A 117 -5.85 20.92 -10.00
C SER A 117 -5.72 20.55 -11.47
N ILE A 118 -6.73 19.90 -12.05
CA ILE A 118 -6.78 19.59 -13.50
C ILE A 118 -6.71 20.87 -14.35
N GLU A 119 -7.45 21.91 -13.99
CA GLU A 119 -7.41 23.21 -14.67
C GLU A 119 -6.00 23.85 -14.68
N LYS A 120 -5.17 23.48 -13.70
CA LYS A 120 -3.76 23.93 -13.60
C LYS A 120 -2.77 22.93 -14.19
N GLY A 121 -3.24 21.90 -14.91
CA GLY A 121 -2.41 20.86 -15.49
C GLY A 121 -1.79 19.90 -14.48
N LYS A 122 -2.41 19.73 -13.30
CA LYS A 122 -1.95 18.84 -12.24
C LYS A 122 -2.99 17.76 -11.93
N GLU A 123 -2.58 16.51 -11.95
CA GLU A 123 -3.40 15.35 -11.59
C GLU A 123 -3.25 15.07 -10.09
N VAL A 124 -3.97 15.82 -9.27
CA VAL A 124 -4.00 15.62 -7.81
C VAL A 124 -5.37 15.08 -7.41
N PRO A 125 -5.45 13.93 -6.73
CA PRO A 125 -6.74 13.40 -6.30
C PRO A 125 -7.35 14.24 -5.19
N VAL A 126 -8.68 14.18 -5.09
CA VAL A 126 -9.43 14.73 -3.96
C VAL A 126 -9.02 13.98 -2.69
N LYS A 127 -8.72 14.74 -1.63
CA LYS A 127 -8.31 14.20 -0.32
C LYS A 127 -9.53 14.03 0.61
N GLU A 128 -10.46 13.20 0.19
CA GLU A 128 -11.67 12.86 0.94
C GLU A 128 -11.98 11.39 0.71
N ASP A 129 -12.16 10.63 1.79
CA ASP A 129 -12.44 9.19 1.79
C ASP A 129 -11.49 8.42 0.83
N ASP A 130 -10.16 8.62 1.02
CA ASP A 130 -9.11 8.08 0.16
C ASP A 130 -8.15 7.11 0.90
N HIS A 131 -8.54 6.66 2.09
CA HIS A 131 -7.67 5.87 2.96
C HIS A 131 -7.33 4.49 2.40
N CYS A 132 -8.32 3.80 1.82
CA CYS A 132 -8.10 2.51 1.16
C CYS A 132 -7.29 2.68 -0.13
N MET A 133 -7.53 3.77 -0.87
CA MET A 133 -6.77 4.10 -2.08
C MET A 133 -5.30 4.35 -1.76
N ASP A 134 -5.00 5.09 -0.70
CA ASP A 134 -3.63 5.29 -0.23
C ASP A 134 -3.00 3.97 0.24
N ALA A 135 -3.72 3.12 0.97
CA ALA A 135 -3.23 1.82 1.42
C ALA A 135 -2.91 0.88 0.24
N ILE A 136 -3.79 0.80 -0.76
CA ILE A 136 -3.58 0.02 -1.99
C ILE A 136 -2.36 0.56 -2.75
N ARG A 137 -2.25 1.87 -2.89
CA ARG A 137 -1.12 2.51 -3.53
C ARG A 137 0.20 2.18 -2.84
N TYR A 138 0.26 2.26 -1.52
CA TYR A 138 1.45 1.87 -0.74
C TYR A 138 1.82 0.41 -0.94
N CYS A 139 0.83 -0.48 -0.95
CA CYS A 139 1.04 -1.90 -1.19
C CYS A 139 1.63 -2.16 -2.59
N VAL A 140 1.03 -1.58 -3.63
CA VAL A 140 1.47 -1.74 -5.03
C VAL A 140 2.87 -1.14 -5.23
N MET A 141 3.13 0.05 -4.70
CA MET A 141 4.45 0.69 -4.76
C MET A 141 5.52 -0.17 -4.10
N GLY A 142 5.27 -0.63 -2.88
CA GLY A 142 6.21 -1.46 -2.14
C GLY A 142 6.44 -2.85 -2.74
N ALA A 143 5.43 -3.41 -3.40
CA ALA A 143 5.51 -4.70 -4.08
C ALA A 143 5.91 -4.59 -5.56
N TRP A 144 6.12 -3.38 -6.10
CA TRP A 144 6.25 -3.13 -7.53
C TRP A 144 7.28 -4.01 -8.24
N LYS A 145 8.46 -4.20 -7.65
CA LYS A 145 9.52 -5.06 -8.22
C LYS A 145 9.06 -6.49 -8.52
N ARG A 146 8.08 -6.98 -7.76
CA ARG A 146 7.49 -8.32 -7.95
C ARG A 146 6.32 -8.26 -8.92
N LEU A 147 5.43 -7.26 -8.76
CA LEU A 147 4.22 -7.12 -9.56
C LEU A 147 4.54 -6.86 -11.04
N LYS A 148 5.54 -6.03 -11.33
CA LYS A 148 5.94 -5.73 -12.71
C LYS A 148 6.40 -6.96 -13.52
N CYS A 149 6.85 -8.03 -12.87
CA CYS A 149 7.23 -9.27 -13.55
C CYS A 149 6.04 -10.01 -14.19
N TRP A 150 4.83 -9.66 -13.81
CA TRP A 150 3.58 -10.24 -14.32
C TRP A 150 2.97 -9.37 -15.43
N LEU A 151 3.47 -8.14 -15.62
CA LEU A 151 3.05 -7.26 -16.70
C LEU A 151 3.64 -7.71 -18.05
N PRO A 152 2.97 -7.40 -19.18
CA PRO A 152 3.56 -7.52 -20.50
C PRO A 152 4.87 -6.71 -20.58
N LYS A 153 5.84 -7.20 -21.39
CA LYS A 153 7.17 -6.60 -21.47
C LYS A 153 7.19 -5.14 -21.94
N ASP A 154 6.29 -4.79 -22.83
CA ASP A 154 6.06 -3.44 -23.34
C ASP A 154 5.51 -2.46 -22.29
N GLU A 155 4.84 -2.98 -21.26
CA GLU A 155 4.31 -2.19 -20.13
C GLU A 155 5.28 -2.09 -18.95
N THR A 156 6.38 -2.83 -18.98
CA THR A 156 7.41 -2.79 -17.91
C THR A 156 8.44 -1.69 -18.13
N GLU A 157 8.50 -1.07 -19.30
CA GLU A 157 9.41 0.03 -19.65
C GLU A 157 8.96 1.40 -19.11
N GLU A 158 8.51 1.46 -17.87
CA GLU A 158 8.69 2.70 -17.11
C GLU A 158 10.19 2.80 -16.86
N ILE A 159 10.81 3.82 -17.46
CA ILE A 159 12.17 4.24 -17.11
C ILE A 159 12.15 4.51 -15.61
N ASP A 160 12.61 3.55 -14.84
CA ASP A 160 12.80 3.72 -13.40
C ASP A 160 13.98 4.68 -13.27
N VAL A 161 13.71 5.98 -13.13
CA VAL A 161 14.72 7.03 -12.98
C VAL A 161 15.70 6.69 -11.85
N CYS A 162 15.26 5.85 -10.91
CA CYS A 162 16.12 5.27 -9.88
C CYS A 162 17.14 4.24 -10.40
N ASP A 163 16.86 3.53 -11.49
CA ASP A 163 17.81 2.56 -12.06
C ASP A 163 18.88 3.24 -12.92
N ILE A 164 18.58 4.42 -13.45
CA ILE A 164 19.58 5.21 -14.20
C ILE A 164 20.64 5.76 -13.24
N SER A 165 20.22 6.31 -12.09
CA SER A 165 21.15 6.86 -11.10
C SER A 165 22.01 5.78 -10.40
N ARG A 166 21.55 4.52 -10.34
CA ARG A 166 22.36 3.40 -9.84
C ARG A 166 23.42 2.92 -10.82
N LYS A 167 23.12 2.91 -12.12
CA LYS A 167 24.11 2.53 -13.14
C LYS A 167 25.21 3.57 -13.29
N GLU A 168 24.87 4.86 -13.16
CA GLU A 168 25.88 5.93 -13.21
C GLU A 168 26.83 5.91 -11.99
N VAL A 169 26.37 5.44 -10.82
CA VAL A 169 27.22 5.33 -9.61
C VAL A 169 28.11 4.08 -9.65
N GLU A 170 27.67 2.98 -10.29
CA GLU A 170 28.48 1.77 -10.43
C GLU A 170 29.57 1.92 -11.50
N ASP A 171 29.37 2.76 -12.52
CA ASP A 171 30.36 3.03 -13.56
C ASP A 171 31.46 4.03 -13.11
N ASP A 172 31.21 4.84 -12.08
CA ASP A 172 32.20 5.79 -11.52
C ASP A 172 33.15 5.16 -10.45
N GLU A 173 32.88 3.94 -9.98
CA GLU A 173 33.74 3.24 -9.00
C GLU A 173 34.87 2.42 -9.63
N TYR A 174 35.02 2.43 -10.97
CA TYR A 174 36.04 1.69 -11.72
C TYR A 174 36.97 2.56 -12.60
N LEU A 175 37.16 3.86 -12.25
CA LEU A 175 38.18 4.68 -12.90
C LEU A 175 39.25 5.18 -11.92
#